data_345a1a2cdd76d9c333bfcb3474d59d8a
#
_entry.id   345a1a2cdd76d9c333bfcb3474d59d8a
#
_cell.length_a   1.000
_cell.length_b   1.000
_cell.length_c   1.000
_cell.angle_alpha   90.00
_cell.angle_beta   90.00
_cell.angle_gamma   90.00
#
_symmetry.space_group_name_H-M   'P 1'
#
loop_
_entity.id
_entity.type
_entity.pdbx_description
1 polymer ?
#
loop_
_entity_poly.entity_id
_entity_poly.type
_entity_poly.pdbx_seq_one_letter_code
_entity_poly.pdbx_strand_id
1 'polypeptide(L)'
;MKKAMTDTQKTNVAFLALFLVLFFFAGVGAFVGYFFGYGNGYNKAVAESAESAEMKKDTLSDYQILQLALIYTESEGNPLAVGKNNDLGCLQITPVYVDEVRRITKDPSYCHTDAFNPEKALEMFSVVQDYHNPNHDIDAAIRLHNKAPWYGQKVLRRIQTIKQYEEYRKIVKK
;
A
#
# COMPACT_ATOMS: atom_id res chain seq x y z
N MET A 1 -28.16 -14.82 -28.66
CA MET A 1 -28.34 -15.82 -27.59
C MET A 1 -27.04 -15.98 -26.83
N LYS A 2 -26.98 -15.60 -25.53
CA LYS A 2 -25.81 -15.85 -24.68
C LYS A 2 -25.88 -17.31 -24.19
N LYS A 3 -24.90 -18.13 -24.53
CA LYS A 3 -24.82 -19.53 -24.11
C LYS A 3 -24.53 -19.58 -22.60
N ALA A 4 -25.38 -20.24 -21.83
CA ALA A 4 -25.17 -20.41 -20.38
C ALA A 4 -23.92 -21.24 -20.14
N MET A 5 -23.12 -20.85 -19.12
CA MET A 5 -21.93 -21.59 -18.70
C MET A 5 -22.32 -22.95 -18.12
N THR A 6 -21.54 -23.97 -18.44
CA THR A 6 -21.69 -25.31 -17.85
C THR A 6 -21.25 -25.29 -16.39
N ASP A 7 -21.72 -26.28 -15.60
CA ASP A 7 -21.37 -26.35 -14.17
C ASP A 7 -19.85 -26.52 -13.96
N THR A 8 -19.17 -27.25 -14.84
CA THR A 8 -17.71 -27.35 -14.85
C THR A 8 -17.04 -26.01 -15.11
N GLN A 9 -17.59 -25.16 -16.00
CA GLN A 9 -17.06 -23.81 -16.26
C GLN A 9 -17.26 -22.88 -15.05
N LYS A 10 -18.42 -23.00 -14.38
CA LYS A 10 -18.68 -22.23 -13.13
C LYS A 10 -17.72 -22.62 -12.01
N THR A 11 -17.45 -23.93 -11.84
CA THR A 11 -16.51 -24.46 -10.87
C THR A 11 -15.08 -23.98 -11.18
N ASN A 12 -14.64 -24.04 -12.43
CA ASN A 12 -13.31 -23.57 -12.83
C ASN A 12 -13.14 -22.05 -12.65
N VAL A 13 -14.19 -21.25 -12.92
CA VAL A 13 -14.17 -19.80 -12.66
C VAL A 13 -14.11 -19.50 -11.16
N ALA A 14 -14.85 -20.27 -10.34
CA ALA A 14 -14.81 -20.14 -8.89
C ALA A 14 -13.44 -20.52 -8.32
N PHE A 15 -12.81 -21.61 -8.81
CA PHE A 15 -11.45 -21.99 -8.45
C PHE A 15 -10.42 -20.96 -8.89
N LEU A 16 -10.53 -20.41 -10.11
CA LEU A 16 -9.63 -19.38 -10.61
C LEU A 16 -9.78 -18.08 -9.79
N ALA A 17 -11.01 -17.70 -9.45
CA ALA A 17 -11.27 -16.54 -8.59
C ALA A 17 -10.71 -16.75 -7.17
N LEU A 18 -10.88 -17.95 -6.59
CA LEU A 18 -10.32 -18.30 -5.29
C LEU A 18 -8.78 -18.33 -5.33
N PHE A 19 -8.19 -18.84 -6.41
CA PHE A 19 -6.74 -18.90 -6.60
C PHE A 19 -6.15 -17.49 -6.77
N LEU A 20 -6.81 -16.61 -7.53
CA LEU A 20 -6.43 -15.20 -7.68
C LEU A 20 -6.56 -14.43 -6.37
N VAL A 21 -7.59 -14.72 -5.57
CA VAL A 21 -7.75 -14.16 -4.22
C VAL A 21 -6.64 -14.66 -3.30
N LEU A 22 -6.33 -15.96 -3.29
CA LEU A 22 -5.26 -16.53 -2.46
C LEU A 22 -3.86 -16.02 -2.88
N PHE A 23 -3.62 -15.88 -4.19
CA PHE A 23 -2.36 -15.32 -4.71
C PHE A 23 -2.23 -13.82 -4.39
N PHE A 24 -3.34 -13.08 -4.50
CA PHE A 24 -3.41 -11.68 -4.11
C PHE A 24 -3.11 -11.52 -2.60
N PHE A 25 -3.63 -12.41 -1.76
CA PHE A 25 -3.41 -12.35 -0.30
C PHE A 25 -2.06 -12.92 0.14
N ALA A 26 -1.51 -13.91 -0.53
CA ALA A 26 -0.13 -14.36 -0.32
C ALA A 26 0.87 -13.25 -0.71
N GLY A 27 0.61 -12.52 -1.80
CA GLY A 27 1.38 -11.35 -2.21
C GLY A 27 1.30 -10.20 -1.21
N VAL A 28 0.10 -9.89 -0.70
CA VAL A 28 -0.10 -8.84 0.32
C VAL A 28 0.55 -9.22 1.65
N GLY A 29 0.41 -10.49 2.08
CA GLY A 29 1.06 -10.98 3.30
C GLY A 29 2.59 -10.98 3.20
N ALA A 30 3.14 -11.39 2.07
CA ALA A 30 4.58 -11.35 1.81
C ALA A 30 5.08 -9.90 1.66
N PHE A 31 4.30 -9.03 1.03
CA PHE A 31 4.62 -7.62 0.85
C PHE A 31 4.57 -6.84 2.16
N VAL A 32 3.54 -7.05 2.97
CA VAL A 32 3.45 -6.47 4.32
C VAL A 32 4.57 -7.04 5.21
N GLY A 33 4.84 -8.34 5.16
CA GLY A 33 5.95 -8.96 5.88
C GLY A 33 7.32 -8.45 5.44
N TYR A 34 7.52 -8.22 4.14
CA TYR A 34 8.73 -7.64 3.58
C TYR A 34 8.92 -6.18 4.02
N PHE A 35 7.85 -5.37 4.03
CA PHE A 35 7.89 -3.96 4.45
C PHE A 35 8.13 -3.76 5.94
N PHE A 36 7.64 -4.66 6.79
CA PHE A 36 7.74 -4.54 8.25
C PHE A 36 8.76 -5.48 8.89
N GLY A 37 9.42 -6.36 8.11
CA GLY A 37 10.36 -7.39 8.59
C GLY A 37 11.85 -7.05 8.50
N TYR A 38 12.22 -5.96 7.82
CA TYR A 38 13.64 -5.65 7.55
C TYR A 38 14.17 -4.49 8.41
N GLY A 39 14.09 -4.66 9.71
CA GLY A 39 14.75 -3.78 10.69
C GLY A 39 15.63 -4.62 11.63
N ASN A 40 16.74 -5.15 11.13
CA ASN A 40 17.70 -5.90 11.94
C ASN A 40 18.44 -4.99 12.92
N GLY A 41 18.09 -5.09 14.17
CA GLY A 41 18.82 -4.49 15.30
C GLY A 41 18.01 -4.35 16.59
N TYR A 42 16.71 -4.43 16.51
CA TYR A 42 15.82 -4.17 17.66
C TYR A 42 15.30 -5.43 18.37
N ASN A 43 15.66 -6.63 17.93
CA ASN A 43 14.94 -7.88 18.24
C ASN A 43 15.30 -8.56 19.56
N LYS A 44 16.14 -8.00 20.42
CA LYS A 44 16.47 -8.68 21.70
C LYS A 44 15.84 -8.03 22.93
N ALA A 45 15.49 -6.73 22.87
CA ALA A 45 14.86 -6.03 23.99
C ALA A 45 13.32 -6.04 23.93
N VAL A 46 12.74 -6.35 22.76
CA VAL A 46 11.29 -6.32 22.53
C VAL A 46 10.62 -7.67 22.77
N ALA A 47 11.36 -8.78 22.77
CA ALA A 47 10.79 -10.13 22.97
C ALA A 47 10.24 -10.35 24.38
N GLU A 48 10.76 -9.69 25.40
CA GLU A 48 10.32 -9.87 26.80
C GLU A 48 9.15 -8.96 27.21
N SER A 49 8.87 -7.90 26.44
CA SER A 49 7.69 -7.04 26.66
C SER A 49 6.50 -7.35 25.73
N ALA A 50 6.68 -8.26 24.79
CA ALA A 50 5.73 -8.52 23.71
C ALA A 50 4.58 -9.47 24.11
N GLU A 51 4.75 -10.28 25.13
CA GLU A 51 3.76 -11.29 25.53
C GLU A 51 2.46 -10.69 26.11
N SER A 52 2.51 -9.45 26.62
CA SER A 52 1.34 -8.73 27.12
C SER A 52 0.76 -7.67 26.17
N ALA A 53 1.46 -7.39 25.06
CA ALA A 53 1.04 -6.38 24.03
C ALA A 53 0.46 -7.02 22.76
N GLU A 54 0.49 -8.33 22.68
CA GLU A 54 0.25 -9.08 21.43
C GLU A 54 -1.20 -9.09 20.93
N MET A 55 -2.16 -8.66 21.72
CA MET A 55 -3.57 -8.67 21.34
C MET A 55 -4.11 -7.35 20.76
N LYS A 56 -3.28 -6.30 20.64
CA LYS A 56 -3.74 -4.96 20.23
C LYS A 56 -3.23 -4.44 18.90
N LYS A 57 -2.39 -5.16 18.15
CA LYS A 57 -1.68 -4.60 16.99
C LYS A 57 -1.85 -5.35 15.65
N ASP A 58 -2.93 -6.05 15.46
CA ASP A 58 -3.20 -6.76 14.20
C ASP A 58 -4.13 -5.99 13.23
N THR A 59 -4.38 -4.71 13.51
CA THR A 59 -5.24 -3.87 12.66
C THR A 59 -4.43 -2.73 12.07
N LEU A 60 -4.51 -2.57 10.74
CA LEU A 60 -3.90 -1.45 10.03
C LEU A 60 -4.52 -0.11 10.49
N SER A 61 -3.70 0.91 10.67
CA SER A 61 -4.17 2.28 10.86
C SER A 61 -4.81 2.81 9.57
N ASP A 62 -5.67 3.83 9.68
CA ASP A 62 -6.28 4.47 8.51
C ASP A 62 -5.22 5.00 7.53
N TYR A 63 -4.10 5.49 8.05
CA TYR A 63 -3.00 5.97 7.22
C TYR A 63 -2.25 4.83 6.49
N GLN A 64 -2.06 3.70 7.13
CA GLN A 64 -1.50 2.49 6.48
C GLN A 64 -2.45 1.96 5.40
N ILE A 65 -3.76 1.99 5.67
CA ILE A 65 -4.78 1.62 4.68
C ILE A 65 -4.73 2.57 3.47
N LEU A 66 -4.56 3.88 3.70
CA LEU A 66 -4.36 4.86 2.64
C LEU A 66 -3.11 4.53 1.81
N GLN A 67 -1.96 4.30 2.45
CA GLN A 67 -0.71 3.96 1.76
C GLN A 67 -0.88 2.74 0.85
N LEU A 68 -1.50 1.67 1.36
CA LEU A 68 -1.81 0.48 0.58
C LEU A 68 -2.76 0.79 -0.58
N ALA A 69 -3.81 1.58 -0.35
CA ALA A 69 -4.75 1.95 -1.39
C ALA A 69 -4.08 2.76 -2.51
N LEU A 70 -3.15 3.65 -2.17
CA LEU A 70 -2.33 4.39 -3.15
C LEU A 70 -1.44 3.44 -3.95
N ILE A 71 -0.67 2.59 -3.30
CA ILE A 71 0.21 1.60 -3.93
C ILE A 71 -0.57 0.75 -4.94
N TYR A 72 -1.74 0.26 -4.56
CA TYR A 72 -2.59 -0.53 -5.47
C TYR A 72 -3.22 0.31 -6.59
N THR A 73 -3.47 1.58 -6.34
CA THR A 73 -4.05 2.47 -7.35
C THR A 73 -3.03 2.83 -8.42
N GLU A 74 -1.78 3.02 -8.04
CA GLU A 74 -0.68 3.47 -8.91
C GLU A 74 -0.06 2.33 -9.73
N SER A 75 0.22 1.21 -9.11
CA SER A 75 1.05 0.17 -9.73
C SER A 75 0.56 -1.27 -9.49
N GLU A 76 -0.59 -1.44 -8.84
CA GLU A 76 -1.06 -2.75 -8.37
C GLU A 76 -0.04 -3.46 -7.46
N GLY A 77 0.80 -2.68 -6.77
CA GLY A 77 1.84 -3.18 -5.87
C GLY A 77 3.18 -3.49 -6.56
N ASN A 78 3.35 -3.18 -7.85
CA ASN A 78 4.59 -3.45 -8.56
C ASN A 78 5.69 -2.42 -8.19
N PRO A 79 6.76 -2.81 -7.48
CA PRO A 79 7.82 -1.89 -7.11
C PRO A 79 8.71 -1.46 -8.29
N LEU A 80 8.69 -2.18 -9.40
CA LEU A 80 9.47 -1.89 -10.60
C LEU A 80 8.64 -1.22 -11.70
N ALA A 81 7.44 -0.73 -11.37
CA ALA A 81 6.60 -0.06 -12.34
C ALA A 81 7.25 1.23 -12.87
N VAL A 82 7.10 1.45 -14.17
CA VAL A 82 7.52 2.67 -14.86
C VAL A 82 6.32 3.25 -15.60
N GLY A 83 5.88 4.42 -15.18
CA GLY A 83 4.77 5.14 -15.78
C GLY A 83 5.16 5.91 -17.05
N LYS A 84 4.15 6.42 -17.76
CA LYS A 84 4.35 7.11 -19.06
C LYS A 84 5.10 8.43 -18.92
N ASN A 85 5.02 9.09 -17.77
CA ASN A 85 5.66 10.36 -17.50
C ASN A 85 6.94 10.20 -16.66
N ASN A 86 7.58 9.05 -16.76
CA ASN A 86 8.74 8.69 -15.96
C ASN A 86 8.42 8.61 -14.46
N ASP A 87 7.20 8.21 -14.12
CA ASP A 87 6.77 7.93 -12.75
C ASP A 87 7.34 6.56 -12.36
N LEU A 88 7.94 6.41 -11.17
CA LEU A 88 8.66 5.20 -10.79
C LEU A 88 8.09 4.55 -9.53
N GLY A 89 8.19 3.22 -9.51
CA GLY A 89 7.96 2.39 -8.34
C GLY A 89 6.50 2.20 -7.95
N CYS A 90 6.31 1.63 -6.78
CA CYS A 90 4.97 1.25 -6.31
C CYS A 90 4.03 2.45 -6.09
N LEU A 91 4.57 3.64 -5.79
CA LEU A 91 3.83 4.89 -5.60
C LEU A 91 3.89 5.83 -6.81
N GLN A 92 4.51 5.41 -7.92
CA GLN A 92 4.65 6.21 -9.13
C GLN A 92 5.20 7.62 -8.84
N ILE A 93 6.33 7.64 -8.10
CA ILE A 93 7.01 8.88 -7.72
C ILE A 93 7.58 9.55 -8.94
N THR A 94 7.29 10.85 -9.10
CA THR A 94 7.81 11.68 -10.18
C THR A 94 9.15 12.34 -9.83
N PRO A 95 9.98 12.78 -10.80
CA PRO A 95 11.17 13.58 -10.51
C PRO A 95 10.86 14.83 -9.68
N VAL A 96 9.75 15.52 -9.99
CA VAL A 96 9.31 16.72 -9.24
C VAL A 96 8.99 16.39 -7.77
N TYR A 97 8.45 15.19 -7.52
CA TYR A 97 8.20 14.73 -6.16
C TYR A 97 9.50 14.57 -5.38
N VAL A 98 10.54 14.01 -5.99
CA VAL A 98 11.88 13.87 -5.38
C VAL A 98 12.51 15.24 -5.10
N ASP A 99 12.36 16.18 -6.01
CA ASP A 99 12.85 17.55 -5.80
C ASP A 99 12.14 18.21 -4.60
N GLU A 100 10.86 17.94 -4.41
CA GLU A 100 10.13 18.42 -3.23
C GLU A 100 10.65 17.76 -1.94
N VAL A 101 10.92 16.45 -1.96
CA VAL A 101 11.54 15.75 -0.83
C VAL A 101 12.89 16.38 -0.46
N ARG A 102 13.76 16.61 -1.45
CA ARG A 102 15.05 17.29 -1.25
C ARG A 102 14.89 18.69 -0.69
N ARG A 103 13.89 19.44 -1.16
CA ARG A 103 13.58 20.78 -0.66
C ARG A 103 13.21 20.77 0.82
N ILE A 104 12.37 19.81 1.24
CA ILE A 104 11.87 19.67 2.60
C ILE A 104 12.99 19.19 3.53
N THR A 105 13.67 18.11 3.17
CA THR A 105 14.69 17.46 4.02
C THR A 105 16.03 18.19 4.04
N LYS A 106 16.31 19.03 3.03
CA LYS A 106 17.64 19.61 2.74
C LYS A 106 18.68 18.53 2.43
N ASP A 107 18.26 17.32 2.05
CA ASP A 107 19.13 16.22 1.71
C ASP A 107 19.13 15.97 0.19
N PRO A 108 20.24 16.24 -0.50
CA PRO A 108 20.37 16.04 -1.95
C PRO A 108 20.57 14.57 -2.33
N SER A 109 20.75 13.65 -1.37
CA SER A 109 21.06 12.25 -1.64
C SER A 109 19.87 11.46 -2.19
N TYR A 110 18.64 11.91 -1.96
CA TYR A 110 17.46 11.27 -2.55
C TYR A 110 17.56 11.25 -4.07
N CYS A 111 17.44 10.06 -4.66
CA CYS A 111 17.46 9.85 -6.10
C CYS A 111 16.09 9.40 -6.61
N HIS A 112 15.75 9.74 -7.86
CA HIS A 112 14.48 9.30 -8.43
C HIS A 112 14.38 7.77 -8.52
N THR A 113 15.49 7.07 -8.75
CA THR A 113 15.57 5.62 -8.76
C THR A 113 15.33 4.97 -7.39
N ASP A 114 15.41 5.73 -6.28
CA ASP A 114 15.06 5.23 -4.95
C ASP A 114 13.57 4.84 -4.87
N ALA A 115 12.73 5.38 -5.74
CA ALA A 115 11.32 5.02 -5.85
C ALA A 115 11.08 3.55 -6.22
N PHE A 116 12.05 2.84 -6.76
CA PHE A 116 11.99 1.39 -6.96
C PHE A 116 12.15 0.60 -5.67
N ASN A 117 12.68 1.22 -4.63
CA ASN A 117 12.67 0.64 -3.29
C ASN A 117 11.39 1.09 -2.58
N PRO A 118 10.48 0.15 -2.24
CA PRO A 118 9.21 0.49 -1.61
C PRO A 118 9.35 1.25 -0.29
N GLU A 119 10.36 0.92 0.53
CA GLU A 119 10.62 1.61 1.80
C GLU A 119 10.99 3.07 1.55
N LYS A 120 11.87 3.31 0.57
CA LYS A 120 12.27 4.66 0.17
C LYS A 120 11.11 5.44 -0.46
N ALA A 121 10.28 4.79 -1.26
CA ALA A 121 9.07 5.41 -1.82
C ALA A 121 8.09 5.85 -0.71
N LEU A 122 7.87 5.02 0.30
CA LEU A 122 7.06 5.35 1.47
C LEU A 122 7.68 6.43 2.35
N GLU A 123 9.01 6.40 2.53
CA GLU A 123 9.74 7.46 3.23
C GLU A 123 9.54 8.81 2.53
N MET A 124 9.75 8.88 1.21
CA MET A 124 9.51 10.09 0.43
C MET A 124 8.06 10.55 0.52
N PHE A 125 7.10 9.62 0.45
CA PHE A 125 5.68 9.92 0.64
C PHE A 125 5.43 10.54 2.01
N SER A 126 5.95 9.95 3.09
CA SER A 126 5.78 10.45 4.45
C SER A 126 6.38 11.84 4.63
N VAL A 127 7.57 12.10 4.11
CA VAL A 127 8.22 13.44 4.15
C VAL A 127 7.30 14.53 3.58
N VAL A 128 6.72 14.28 2.41
CA VAL A 128 5.84 15.26 1.76
C VAL A 128 4.52 15.42 2.52
N GLN A 129 3.96 14.32 3.02
CA GLN A 129 2.72 14.34 3.79
C GLN A 129 2.90 15.08 5.12
N ASP A 130 3.93 14.75 5.89
CA ASP A 130 4.20 15.38 7.18
C ASP A 130 4.38 16.90 7.05
N TYR A 131 4.98 17.34 5.95
CA TYR A 131 5.18 18.76 5.68
C TYR A 131 3.92 19.49 5.24
N HIS A 132 3.16 18.91 4.29
CA HIS A 132 2.00 19.59 3.68
C HIS A 132 0.66 19.18 4.27
N ASN A 133 0.59 18.08 5.02
CA ASN A 133 -0.61 17.53 5.61
C ASN A 133 -0.33 17.02 7.05
N PRO A 134 0.12 17.90 7.96
CA PRO A 134 0.55 17.50 9.30
C PRO A 134 -0.56 16.87 10.16
N ASN A 135 -1.81 17.06 9.78
CA ASN A 135 -2.96 16.42 10.44
C ASN A 135 -3.28 15.02 9.89
N HIS A 136 -2.54 14.55 8.89
CA HIS A 136 -2.76 13.26 8.21
C HIS A 136 -4.20 13.07 7.71
N ASP A 137 -4.81 14.16 7.21
CA ASP A 137 -6.13 14.11 6.59
C ASP A 137 -6.09 13.28 5.30
N ILE A 138 -6.99 12.30 5.20
CA ILE A 138 -7.00 11.33 4.11
C ILE A 138 -7.30 11.99 2.76
N ASP A 139 -8.26 12.90 2.72
CA ASP A 139 -8.65 13.58 1.48
C ASP A 139 -7.56 14.55 1.02
N ALA A 140 -6.91 15.25 1.96
CA ALA A 140 -5.75 16.09 1.67
C ALA A 140 -4.59 15.26 1.13
N ALA A 141 -4.29 14.12 1.73
CA ALA A 141 -3.23 13.21 1.28
C ALA A 141 -3.46 12.73 -0.15
N ILE A 142 -4.70 12.33 -0.48
CA ILE A 142 -5.06 11.90 -1.84
C ILE A 142 -4.87 13.05 -2.83
N ARG A 143 -5.30 14.27 -2.49
CA ARG A 143 -5.16 15.46 -3.35
C ARG A 143 -3.73 15.92 -3.52
N LEU A 144 -2.88 15.75 -2.51
CA LEU A 144 -1.44 16.04 -2.62
C LEU A 144 -0.75 15.07 -3.58
N HIS A 145 -1.19 13.82 -3.60
CA HIS A 145 -0.63 12.81 -4.49
C HIS A 145 -1.12 13.00 -5.93
N ASN A 146 -2.44 13.15 -6.12
CA ASN A 146 -3.03 13.42 -7.43
C ASN A 146 -4.34 14.22 -7.30
N LYS A 147 -4.39 15.37 -8.00
CA LYS A 147 -5.52 16.32 -7.90
C LYS A 147 -6.74 15.94 -8.73
N ALA A 148 -6.66 14.91 -9.57
CA ALA A 148 -7.77 14.53 -10.45
C ALA A 148 -8.96 13.97 -9.63
N PRO A 149 -10.20 14.49 -9.80
CA PRO A 149 -11.35 14.05 -9.01
C PRO A 149 -11.65 12.55 -9.13
N TRP A 150 -11.50 11.98 -10.32
CA TRP A 150 -11.70 10.55 -10.55
C TRP A 150 -10.68 9.69 -9.80
N TYR A 151 -9.47 10.21 -9.60
CA TYR A 151 -8.42 9.53 -8.87
C TYR A 151 -8.80 9.35 -7.40
N GLY A 152 -9.25 10.42 -6.74
CA GLY A 152 -9.71 10.37 -5.36
C GLY A 152 -10.79 9.31 -5.15
N GLN A 153 -11.79 9.25 -6.05
CA GLN A 153 -12.83 8.23 -5.99
C GLN A 153 -12.26 6.80 -6.14
N LYS A 154 -11.24 6.61 -6.98
CA LYS A 154 -10.59 5.31 -7.15
C LYS A 154 -9.88 4.88 -5.87
N VAL A 155 -9.13 5.78 -5.23
CA VAL A 155 -8.43 5.53 -3.97
C VAL A 155 -9.42 5.23 -2.84
N LEU A 156 -10.47 6.03 -2.69
CA LEU A 156 -11.50 5.83 -1.66
C LEU A 156 -12.20 4.46 -1.79
N ARG A 157 -12.48 4.01 -3.00
CA ARG A 157 -13.01 2.64 -3.22
C ARG A 157 -12.01 1.56 -2.78
N ARG A 158 -10.71 1.75 -3.02
CA ARG A 158 -9.67 0.82 -2.55
C ARG A 158 -9.59 0.79 -1.03
N ILE A 159 -9.64 1.96 -0.38
CA ILE A 159 -9.70 2.06 1.09
C ILE A 159 -10.88 1.26 1.64
N GLN A 160 -12.07 1.41 1.07
CA GLN A 160 -13.25 0.65 1.50
C GLN A 160 -13.05 -0.87 1.34
N THR A 161 -12.50 -1.32 0.22
CA THR A 161 -12.21 -2.73 -0.02
C THR A 161 -11.21 -3.29 1.02
N ILE A 162 -10.14 -2.55 1.32
CA ILE A 162 -9.14 -2.96 2.31
C ILE A 162 -9.77 -3.02 3.72
N LYS A 163 -10.57 -2.04 4.10
CA LYS A 163 -11.29 -2.03 5.40
C LYS A 163 -12.24 -3.22 5.53
N GLN A 164 -13.00 -3.53 4.51
CA GLN A 164 -13.89 -4.70 4.50
C GLN A 164 -13.10 -6.01 4.67
N TYR A 165 -11.94 -6.11 4.04
CA TYR A 165 -11.08 -7.27 4.21
C TYR A 165 -10.51 -7.37 5.63
N GLU A 166 -10.07 -6.28 6.24
CA GLU A 166 -9.60 -6.26 7.63
C GLU A 166 -10.71 -6.66 8.61
N GLU A 167 -11.95 -6.25 8.38
CA GLU A 167 -13.10 -6.70 9.18
C GLU A 167 -13.35 -8.21 9.01
N TYR A 168 -13.29 -8.73 7.78
CA TYR A 168 -13.43 -10.17 7.53
C TYR A 168 -12.33 -10.98 8.24
N ARG A 169 -11.07 -10.53 8.19
CA ARG A 169 -9.95 -11.18 8.90
C ARG A 169 -10.20 -11.31 10.41
N LYS A 170 -10.78 -10.30 11.05
CA LYS A 170 -11.11 -10.33 12.48
C LYS A 170 -12.15 -11.39 12.81
N ILE A 171 -13.09 -11.66 11.90
CA ILE A 171 -14.14 -12.67 12.09
C ILE A 171 -13.57 -14.08 11.97
N VAL A 172 -12.69 -14.31 10.99
CA VAL A 172 -12.13 -15.64 10.69
C VAL A 172 -11.07 -16.09 11.71
N LYS A 173 -10.40 -15.15 12.37
CA LYS A 173 -9.39 -15.44 13.39
C LYS A 173 -9.99 -15.74 14.79
N LYS A 174 -11.30 -15.58 14.97
CA LYS A 174 -12.02 -15.99 16.21
C LYS A 174 -12.46 -17.43 16.15
#